data_3c075b5f13111839261d029ae85b8201
#
_entry.id   3c075b5f13111839261d029ae85b8201
#
_cell.length_a   1.000
_cell.length_b   1.000
_cell.length_c   1.000
_cell.angle_alpha   90.00
_cell.angle_beta   90.00
_cell.angle_gamma   90.00
#
_symmetry.space_group_name_H-M   'P 1'
#
loop_
_entity.id
_entity.type
_entity.pdbx_description
1 polymer ?
#
loop_
_entity_poly.entity_id
_entity_poly.type
_entity_poly.pdbx_seq_one_letter_code
_entity_poly.pdbx_strand_id
1 'polypeptide(L)'
;MAIRNFNEETLTAEVLRRIEDTPDPRLKEVMTSLIKHLHSFVREVRPTPDEWMTGIKFLTDTGHWSDDKRQEFILMSDTLGVSMLVDFLNYQAKAGMTESTVQGPFHRPGAPEYPLGANVAKDPPDGEPCVVRGTIRNAKGKPIAGAALDIWETGVHGYDVQKGDAMDLRGIFRTDAEGKFWFRCVKPVSYPVPEDGPVGKMLTATGRHPMRPAHLHFMITAPGYDCLVTHIFVKGDKYLDSDAVFGVKQSLVVDFKKNAKGEWEASYDFVLKPSKQARKAA
;
A
#
# COMPACT_ATOMS: atom_id res chain seq x y z
N MET A 1 37.44 -28.47 11.63
CA MET A 1 37.68 -27.82 12.94
C MET A 1 36.71 -26.67 13.13
N ALA A 2 36.08 -26.53 14.30
CA ALA A 2 35.27 -25.36 14.58
C ALA A 2 36.17 -24.12 14.68
N ILE A 3 35.95 -23.13 13.81
CA ILE A 3 36.65 -21.86 13.87
C ILE A 3 36.14 -21.11 15.12
N ARG A 4 37.04 -20.72 16.02
CA ARG A 4 36.68 -20.02 17.28
C ARG A 4 37.02 -18.54 17.24
N ASN A 5 37.92 -18.12 16.35
CA ASN A 5 38.38 -16.72 16.22
C ASN A 5 37.90 -16.19 14.88
N PHE A 6 36.73 -15.54 14.89
CA PHE A 6 36.17 -14.86 13.73
C PHE A 6 36.71 -13.42 13.66
N ASN A 7 36.81 -12.90 12.47
CA ASN A 7 37.10 -11.51 12.19
C ASN A 7 36.14 -10.94 11.15
N GLU A 8 36.34 -9.69 10.77
CA GLU A 8 35.51 -8.99 9.78
C GLU A 8 35.38 -9.79 8.45
N GLU A 9 36.44 -10.45 8.01
CA GLU A 9 36.50 -11.15 6.73
C GLU A 9 35.81 -12.53 6.79
N THR A 10 35.95 -13.24 7.90
CA THR A 10 35.54 -14.64 8.02
C THR A 10 34.14 -14.85 8.61
N LEU A 11 33.61 -13.84 9.36
CA LEU A 11 32.33 -13.97 10.07
C LEU A 11 31.17 -14.29 9.13
N THR A 12 31.07 -13.61 7.97
CA THR A 12 29.96 -13.83 7.04
C THR A 12 29.90 -15.27 6.54
N ALA A 13 31.04 -15.84 6.17
CA ALA A 13 31.12 -17.22 5.69
C ALA A 13 30.67 -18.21 6.77
N GLU A 14 31.07 -18.00 8.03
CA GLU A 14 30.67 -18.86 9.14
C GLU A 14 29.18 -18.77 9.46
N VAL A 15 28.58 -17.55 9.45
CA VAL A 15 27.14 -17.39 9.65
C VAL A 15 26.35 -18.11 8.56
N LEU A 16 26.78 -18.00 7.30
CA LEU A 16 26.14 -18.69 6.17
C LEU A 16 26.28 -20.21 6.27
N ARG A 17 27.44 -20.72 6.72
CA ARG A 17 27.67 -22.15 6.95
C ARG A 17 26.70 -22.71 8.00
N ARG A 18 26.38 -21.94 9.07
CA ARG A 18 25.47 -22.39 10.14
C ARG A 18 24.01 -22.49 9.72
N ILE A 19 23.63 -21.87 8.61
CA ILE A 19 22.27 -21.98 8.03
C ILE A 19 22.26 -22.91 6.79
N GLU A 20 23.37 -23.61 6.50
CA GLU A 20 23.49 -24.45 5.29
C GLU A 20 22.45 -25.57 5.27
N ASP A 21 22.13 -26.14 6.42
CA ASP A 21 21.17 -27.24 6.58
C ASP A 21 19.72 -26.77 6.82
N THR A 22 19.39 -25.50 6.47
CA THR A 22 18.02 -25.00 6.54
C THR A 22 17.10 -25.86 5.67
N PRO A 23 16.06 -26.54 6.23
CA PRO A 23 15.25 -27.52 5.51
C PRO A 23 14.43 -26.92 4.35
N ASP A 24 13.93 -25.69 4.53
CA ASP A 24 13.19 -24.98 3.48
C ASP A 24 14.17 -24.28 2.53
N PRO A 25 14.26 -24.70 1.25
CA PRO A 25 15.18 -24.10 0.27
C PRO A 25 14.93 -22.61 0.03
N ARG A 26 13.65 -22.19 0.08
CA ARG A 26 13.31 -20.77 -0.13
C ARG A 26 13.70 -19.92 1.06
N LEU A 27 13.45 -20.40 2.27
CA LEU A 27 13.91 -19.73 3.49
C LEU A 27 15.44 -19.63 3.50
N LYS A 28 16.14 -20.71 3.14
CA LYS A 28 17.61 -20.71 3.00
C LYS A 28 18.10 -19.63 2.03
N GLU A 29 17.48 -19.52 0.86
CA GLU A 29 17.81 -18.50 -0.14
C GLU A 29 17.61 -17.08 0.42
N VAL A 30 16.46 -16.82 1.02
CA VAL A 30 16.11 -15.52 1.60
C VAL A 30 17.07 -15.13 2.72
N MET A 31 17.31 -16.03 3.67
CA MET A 31 18.21 -15.76 4.80
C MET A 31 19.67 -15.59 4.36
N THR A 32 20.12 -16.36 3.36
CA THR A 32 21.45 -16.21 2.78
C THR A 32 21.63 -14.81 2.17
N SER A 33 20.64 -14.35 1.39
CA SER A 33 20.66 -13.02 0.79
C SER A 33 20.61 -11.92 1.86
N LEU A 34 19.70 -12.02 2.82
CA LEU A 34 19.56 -11.06 3.91
C LEU A 34 20.86 -10.88 4.70
N ILE A 35 21.48 -11.98 5.13
CA ILE A 35 22.76 -11.94 5.89
C ILE A 35 23.86 -11.26 5.08
N LYS A 36 24.00 -11.61 3.80
CA LYS A 36 25.00 -11.00 2.93
C LYS A 36 24.83 -9.48 2.84
N HIS A 37 23.59 -9.03 2.60
CA HIS A 37 23.30 -7.61 2.45
C HIS A 37 23.44 -6.83 3.77
N LEU A 38 23.00 -7.40 4.90
CA LEU A 38 23.20 -6.78 6.20
C LEU A 38 24.68 -6.65 6.57
N HIS A 39 25.48 -7.71 6.35
CA HIS A 39 26.90 -7.64 6.61
C HIS A 39 27.63 -6.68 5.65
N SER A 40 27.21 -6.62 4.39
CA SER A 40 27.76 -5.65 3.44
C SER A 40 27.43 -4.22 3.85
N PHE A 41 26.19 -3.95 4.23
CA PHE A 41 25.77 -2.66 4.77
C PHE A 41 26.60 -2.24 5.99
N VAL A 42 26.78 -3.12 6.96
CA VAL A 42 27.59 -2.83 8.16
C VAL A 42 29.04 -2.50 7.80
N ARG A 43 29.65 -3.23 6.85
CA ARG A 43 31.03 -2.94 6.39
C ARG A 43 31.14 -1.63 5.63
N GLU A 44 30.13 -1.30 4.84
CA GLU A 44 30.08 -0.06 4.06
C GLU A 44 29.93 1.17 4.96
N VAL A 45 28.96 1.14 5.87
CA VAL A 45 28.62 2.27 6.75
C VAL A 45 29.56 2.37 7.95
N ARG A 46 30.11 1.25 8.42
CA ARG A 46 31.00 1.18 9.61
C ARG A 46 30.41 1.86 10.84
N PRO A 47 29.19 1.47 11.28
CA PRO A 47 28.53 2.13 12.38
C PRO A 47 29.30 1.97 13.67
N THR A 48 29.30 3.01 14.49
CA THR A 48 29.75 2.91 15.88
C THR A 48 28.78 2.08 16.72
N PRO A 49 29.18 1.59 17.91
CA PRO A 49 28.27 0.90 18.82
C PRO A 49 27.02 1.71 19.20
N ASP A 50 27.14 3.03 19.34
CA ASP A 50 26.03 3.93 19.66
C ASP A 50 25.07 4.10 18.48
N GLU A 51 25.57 4.22 17.26
CA GLU A 51 24.75 4.23 16.03
C GLU A 51 24.03 2.91 15.82
N TRP A 52 24.74 1.78 16.01
CA TRP A 52 24.11 0.45 15.99
C TRP A 52 23.00 0.32 17.02
N MET A 53 23.23 0.76 18.28
CA MET A 53 22.21 0.74 19.31
C MET A 53 21.03 1.66 19.00
N THR A 54 21.26 2.79 18.34
CA THR A 54 20.20 3.69 17.85
C THR A 54 19.31 2.96 16.83
N GLY A 55 19.90 2.20 15.90
CA GLY A 55 19.15 1.36 14.96
C GLY A 55 18.34 0.28 15.67
N ILE A 56 18.92 -0.40 16.67
CA ILE A 56 18.19 -1.41 17.48
C ILE A 56 16.99 -0.79 18.20
N LYS A 57 17.18 0.36 18.85
CA LYS A 57 16.07 1.08 19.52
C LYS A 57 14.98 1.50 18.55
N PHE A 58 15.35 2.02 17.39
CA PHE A 58 14.38 2.39 16.35
C PHE A 58 13.51 1.18 15.93
N LEU A 59 14.11 0.00 15.67
CA LEU A 59 13.36 -1.20 15.32
C LEU A 59 12.50 -1.70 16.48
N THR A 60 13.02 -1.66 17.71
CA THR A 60 12.28 -2.04 18.92
C THR A 60 11.06 -1.15 19.11
N ASP A 61 11.24 0.17 19.02
CA ASP A 61 10.16 1.14 19.12
C ASP A 61 9.13 0.95 18.02
N THR A 62 9.57 0.70 16.77
CA THR A 62 8.68 0.39 15.64
C THR A 62 7.81 -0.83 15.94
N GLY A 63 8.37 -1.86 16.60
CA GLY A 63 7.61 -3.02 17.08
C GLY A 63 6.59 -2.67 18.16
N HIS A 64 6.96 -1.86 19.14
CA HIS A 64 6.07 -1.42 20.21
C HIS A 64 4.91 -0.53 19.72
N TRP A 65 5.11 0.18 18.62
CA TRP A 65 4.09 1.03 17.99
C TRP A 65 3.19 0.26 16.99
N SER A 66 3.45 -1.03 16.78
CA SER A 66 2.64 -1.89 15.90
C SER A 66 1.62 -2.67 16.71
N ASP A 67 0.33 -2.60 16.29
CA ASP A 67 -0.79 -3.36 16.83
C ASP A 67 -1.78 -3.75 15.72
N ASP A 68 -2.97 -4.24 16.08
CA ASP A 68 -4.00 -4.67 15.13
C ASP A 68 -4.55 -3.53 14.25
N LYS A 69 -4.42 -2.27 14.69
CA LYS A 69 -4.93 -1.07 14.01
C LYS A 69 -3.83 -0.23 13.38
N ARG A 70 -2.61 -0.29 13.92
CA ARG A 70 -1.45 0.47 13.47
C ARG A 70 -0.30 -0.46 13.12
N GLN A 71 0.10 -0.45 11.88
CA GLN A 71 1.21 -1.24 11.35
C GLN A 71 2.42 -0.35 11.06
N GLU A 72 3.18 -0.01 12.11
CA GLU A 72 4.32 0.88 11.99
C GLU A 72 5.46 0.27 11.15
N PHE A 73 5.63 -1.07 11.13
CA PHE A 73 6.56 -1.74 10.21
C PHE A 73 6.12 -1.65 8.75
N ILE A 74 4.82 -1.69 8.47
CA ILE A 74 4.32 -1.44 7.10
C ILE A 74 4.64 0.00 6.72
N LEU A 75 4.38 0.96 7.60
CA LEU A 75 4.70 2.37 7.35
C LEU A 75 6.21 2.58 7.10
N MET A 76 7.08 1.91 7.87
CA MET A 76 8.53 1.92 7.62
C MET A 76 8.86 1.37 6.24
N SER A 77 8.30 0.23 5.87
CA SER A 77 8.49 -0.40 4.55
C SER A 77 8.04 0.52 3.42
N ASP A 78 6.88 1.18 3.57
CA ASP A 78 6.32 2.11 2.61
C ASP A 78 7.22 3.33 2.43
N THR A 79 7.64 3.97 3.53
CA THR A 79 8.46 5.19 3.50
C THR A 79 9.89 4.95 3.06
N LEU A 80 10.40 3.73 3.19
CA LEU A 80 11.69 3.29 2.63
C LEU A 80 11.58 2.78 1.18
N GLY A 81 10.37 2.76 0.59
CA GLY A 81 10.13 2.30 -0.77
C GLY A 81 10.18 0.78 -0.96
N VAL A 82 10.34 0.00 0.13
CA VAL A 82 10.42 -1.47 0.06
C VAL A 82 9.11 -2.06 -0.43
N SER A 83 7.98 -1.58 0.07
CA SER A 83 6.64 -2.04 -0.36
C SER A 83 6.43 -1.82 -1.86
N MET A 84 6.80 -0.64 -2.39
CA MET A 84 6.70 -0.35 -3.82
C MET A 84 7.64 -1.21 -4.65
N LEU A 85 8.85 -1.49 -4.17
CA LEU A 85 9.77 -2.39 -4.86
C LEU A 85 9.21 -3.81 -4.92
N VAL A 86 8.61 -4.30 -3.84
CA VAL A 86 7.92 -5.61 -3.82
C VAL A 86 6.75 -5.62 -4.80
N ASP A 87 5.95 -4.52 -4.87
CA ASP A 87 4.89 -4.37 -5.86
C ASP A 87 5.42 -4.47 -7.30
N PHE A 88 6.46 -3.70 -7.64
CA PHE A 88 7.07 -3.72 -8.97
C PHE A 88 7.58 -5.12 -9.38
N LEU A 89 8.12 -5.89 -8.45
CA LEU A 89 8.63 -7.23 -8.72
C LEU A 89 7.52 -8.27 -8.93
N ASN A 90 6.38 -8.11 -8.26
CA ASN A 90 5.31 -9.11 -8.23
C ASN A 90 4.11 -8.75 -9.12
N TYR A 91 3.77 -7.48 -9.21
CA TYR A 91 2.62 -7.02 -9.99
C TYR A 91 3.06 -6.19 -11.19
N GLN A 92 3.56 -6.87 -12.21
CA GLN A 92 3.85 -6.21 -13.49
C GLN A 92 2.54 -6.11 -14.29
N ALA A 93 1.93 -4.93 -14.30
CA ALA A 93 0.83 -4.65 -15.20
C ALA A 93 1.32 -4.77 -16.65
N LYS A 94 0.65 -5.61 -17.46
CA LYS A 94 0.88 -5.59 -18.91
C LYS A 94 0.22 -4.35 -19.48
N ALA A 95 0.67 -3.92 -20.65
CA ALA A 95 0.07 -2.78 -21.35
C ALA A 95 -1.46 -2.90 -21.42
N GLY A 96 -2.16 -1.86 -21.02
CA GLY A 96 -3.63 -1.81 -20.96
C GLY A 96 -4.29 -2.41 -19.71
N MET A 97 -3.52 -2.90 -18.72
CA MET A 97 -4.04 -3.28 -17.40
C MET A 97 -3.83 -2.16 -16.38
N THR A 98 -4.72 -2.09 -15.38
CA THR A 98 -4.55 -1.12 -14.29
C THR A 98 -3.32 -1.47 -13.47
N GLU A 99 -2.50 -0.49 -13.18
CA GLU A 99 -1.32 -0.62 -12.33
C GLU A 99 -1.72 -0.77 -10.85
N SER A 100 -0.98 -1.61 -10.13
CA SER A 100 -1.08 -1.74 -8.66
C SER A 100 -0.26 -0.66 -7.95
N THR A 101 -0.50 -0.50 -6.66
CA THR A 101 0.33 0.33 -5.78
C THR A 101 0.23 -0.21 -4.34
N VAL A 102 0.88 0.44 -3.38
CA VAL A 102 0.90 -0.03 -1.98
C VAL A 102 -0.51 -0.13 -1.39
N GLN A 103 -0.76 -1.10 -0.53
CA GLN A 103 -2.02 -1.18 0.23
C GLN A 103 -2.08 -0.08 1.29
N GLY A 104 -0.93 0.27 1.84
CA GLY A 104 -0.81 1.18 2.97
C GLY A 104 -1.25 0.53 4.30
N PRO A 105 -1.01 1.22 5.43
CA PRO A 105 -1.28 0.67 6.76
C PRO A 105 -2.72 0.84 7.23
N PHE A 106 -3.62 1.45 6.44
CA PHE A 106 -4.96 1.86 6.89
C PHE A 106 -6.10 0.94 6.39
N HIS A 107 -5.79 -0.10 5.64
CA HIS A 107 -6.80 -1.10 5.28
C HIS A 107 -7.30 -1.83 6.54
N ARG A 108 -8.62 -1.97 6.65
CA ARG A 108 -9.28 -2.71 7.72
C ARG A 108 -10.22 -3.75 7.11
N PRO A 109 -10.03 -5.04 7.41
CA PRO A 109 -10.93 -6.08 6.94
C PRO A 109 -12.33 -5.94 7.56
N GLY A 110 -13.35 -6.42 6.84
CA GLY A 110 -14.71 -6.43 7.36
C GLY A 110 -15.49 -5.13 7.15
N ALA A 111 -15.09 -4.30 6.19
CA ALA A 111 -15.91 -3.16 5.77
C ALA A 111 -17.32 -3.61 5.36
N PRO A 112 -18.36 -2.82 5.67
CA PRO A 112 -19.75 -3.16 5.31
C PRO A 112 -19.94 -3.19 3.79
N GLU A 113 -20.75 -4.14 3.31
CA GLU A 113 -21.16 -4.20 1.91
C GLU A 113 -22.38 -3.28 1.69
N TYR A 114 -22.30 -2.44 0.67
CA TYR A 114 -23.31 -1.46 0.33
C TYR A 114 -23.86 -1.67 -1.08
N PRO A 115 -25.16 -1.30 -1.33
CA PRO A 115 -25.68 -1.21 -2.67
C PRO A 115 -24.98 -0.10 -3.47
N LEU A 116 -24.93 -0.25 -4.79
CA LEU A 116 -24.39 0.78 -5.69
C LEU A 116 -25.10 2.12 -5.47
N GLY A 117 -24.30 3.19 -5.39
CA GLY A 117 -24.77 4.55 -5.14
C GLY A 117 -24.89 4.95 -3.67
N ALA A 118 -24.68 4.02 -2.73
CA ALA A 118 -24.67 4.36 -1.30
C ALA A 118 -23.52 5.31 -0.96
N ASN A 119 -23.69 6.03 0.16
CA ASN A 119 -22.68 6.90 0.73
C ASN A 119 -21.89 6.15 1.81
N VAL A 120 -20.57 6.15 1.71
CA VAL A 120 -19.67 5.54 2.72
C VAL A 120 -19.26 6.52 3.81
N ALA A 121 -19.49 7.82 3.61
CA ALA A 121 -19.22 8.84 4.63
C ALA A 121 -20.37 8.89 5.64
N LYS A 122 -20.04 9.17 6.90
CA LYS A 122 -21.02 9.49 7.93
C LYS A 122 -21.93 10.66 7.50
N ASP A 123 -23.08 10.83 8.13
CA ASP A 123 -24.02 11.92 7.87
C ASP A 123 -24.13 12.83 9.12
N PRO A 124 -23.87 14.15 9.02
CA PRO A 124 -23.34 14.85 7.84
C PRO A 124 -21.88 14.49 7.55
N PRO A 125 -21.45 14.48 6.27
CA PRO A 125 -20.08 14.16 5.92
C PRO A 125 -19.12 15.30 6.29
N ASP A 126 -17.95 14.95 6.81
CA ASP A 126 -16.85 15.88 6.99
C ASP A 126 -16.03 15.94 5.69
N GLY A 127 -16.34 16.90 4.82
CA GLY A 127 -15.67 17.10 3.55
C GLY A 127 -16.63 17.42 2.40
N GLU A 128 -16.10 17.70 1.24
CA GLU A 128 -16.90 18.01 0.05
C GLU A 128 -17.49 16.72 -0.55
N PRO A 129 -18.82 16.66 -0.81
CA PRO A 129 -19.44 15.48 -1.40
C PRO A 129 -18.80 15.09 -2.75
N CYS A 130 -18.56 13.79 -2.93
CA CYS A 130 -17.96 13.23 -4.13
C CYS A 130 -18.70 11.99 -4.59
N VAL A 131 -18.79 11.81 -5.91
CA VAL A 131 -19.27 10.60 -6.58
C VAL A 131 -18.10 9.97 -7.33
N VAL A 132 -17.85 8.70 -7.08
CA VAL A 132 -16.84 7.94 -7.83
C VAL A 132 -17.57 6.85 -8.62
N ARG A 133 -17.23 6.74 -9.91
CA ARG A 133 -17.82 5.74 -10.80
C ARG A 133 -16.82 5.18 -11.79
N GLY A 134 -17.18 4.08 -12.40
CA GLY A 134 -16.38 3.47 -13.47
C GLY A 134 -16.88 2.10 -13.85
N THR A 135 -16.05 1.38 -14.59
CA THR A 135 -16.30 -0.01 -14.97
C THR A 135 -15.11 -0.89 -14.62
N ILE A 136 -15.36 -2.15 -14.34
CA ILE A 136 -14.34 -3.17 -14.20
C ILE A 136 -14.41 -4.10 -15.40
N ARG A 137 -13.27 -4.26 -16.10
CA ARG A 137 -13.17 -5.05 -17.34
C ARG A 137 -11.97 -5.97 -17.31
N ASN A 138 -11.95 -6.94 -18.17
CA ASN A 138 -10.72 -7.69 -18.47
C ASN A 138 -9.92 -7.01 -19.59
N ALA A 139 -8.73 -7.52 -19.87
CA ALA A 139 -7.83 -7.00 -20.91
C ALA A 139 -8.41 -7.08 -22.35
N LYS A 140 -9.50 -7.81 -22.57
CA LYS A 140 -10.22 -7.88 -23.85
C LYS A 140 -11.40 -6.89 -23.91
N GLY A 141 -11.55 -6.03 -22.89
CA GLY A 141 -12.65 -5.07 -22.78
C GLY A 141 -13.96 -5.64 -22.29
N LYS A 142 -14.05 -6.95 -21.99
CA LYS A 142 -15.28 -7.57 -21.50
C LYS A 142 -15.54 -7.14 -20.04
N PRO A 143 -16.75 -6.67 -19.71
CA PRO A 143 -17.10 -6.28 -18.34
C PRO A 143 -17.04 -7.49 -17.40
N ILE A 144 -16.74 -7.22 -16.13
CA ILE A 144 -16.69 -8.20 -15.06
C ILE A 144 -17.80 -7.88 -14.06
N ALA A 145 -18.88 -8.65 -14.12
CA ALA A 145 -20.00 -8.55 -13.19
C ALA A 145 -19.65 -9.16 -11.83
N GLY A 146 -20.19 -8.59 -10.74
CA GLY A 146 -20.03 -9.10 -9.39
C GLY A 146 -18.60 -8.96 -8.82
N ALA A 147 -17.70 -8.23 -9.48
CA ALA A 147 -16.40 -7.91 -8.91
C ALA A 147 -16.60 -7.11 -7.62
N ALA A 148 -15.92 -7.50 -6.54
CA ALA A 148 -15.97 -6.80 -5.27
C ALA A 148 -14.89 -5.70 -5.24
N LEU A 149 -15.33 -4.48 -4.92
CA LEU A 149 -14.47 -3.32 -4.67
C LEU A 149 -14.52 -3.00 -3.18
N ASP A 150 -13.47 -3.31 -2.47
CA ASP A 150 -13.24 -2.82 -1.11
C ASP A 150 -12.54 -1.47 -1.23
N ILE A 151 -13.19 -0.40 -0.77
CA ILE A 151 -12.70 0.98 -0.88
C ILE A 151 -12.47 1.57 0.49
N TRP A 152 -11.43 2.42 0.61
CA TRP A 152 -11.20 3.20 1.83
C TRP A 152 -10.46 4.50 1.54
N GLU A 153 -10.74 5.49 2.36
CA GLU A 153 -10.06 6.79 2.34
C GLU A 153 -9.99 7.38 3.75
N THR A 154 -9.25 8.45 3.92
CA THR A 154 -9.07 9.11 5.21
C THR A 154 -9.91 10.39 5.34
N GLY A 155 -10.44 10.93 4.23
CA GLY A 155 -11.10 12.23 4.23
C GLY A 155 -10.22 13.32 4.86
N VAL A 156 -10.86 14.29 5.51
CA VAL A 156 -10.17 15.41 6.18
C VAL A 156 -9.52 15.03 7.53
N HIS A 157 -9.81 13.84 8.04
CA HIS A 157 -9.35 13.40 9.37
C HIS A 157 -8.00 12.68 9.31
N GLY A 158 -7.49 12.35 8.13
CA GLY A 158 -6.22 11.63 7.98
C GLY A 158 -6.19 10.34 8.81
N TYR A 159 -5.12 10.15 9.61
CA TYR A 159 -4.98 8.95 10.45
C TYR A 159 -6.07 8.79 11.52
N ASP A 160 -6.76 9.85 11.92
CA ASP A 160 -7.78 9.78 12.99
C ASP A 160 -8.95 8.85 12.64
N VAL A 161 -9.22 8.60 11.35
CA VAL A 161 -10.22 7.58 10.94
C VAL A 161 -9.85 6.15 11.36
N GLN A 162 -8.60 5.90 11.78
CA GLN A 162 -8.15 4.61 12.32
C GLN A 162 -8.43 4.47 13.82
N LYS A 163 -8.68 5.59 14.51
CA LYS A 163 -9.00 5.59 15.93
C LYS A 163 -10.45 5.15 16.13
N GLY A 164 -10.68 4.14 16.94
CA GLY A 164 -12.01 3.60 17.19
C GLY A 164 -12.43 2.50 16.23
N ASP A 165 -13.68 2.04 16.35
CA ASP A 165 -14.19 0.86 15.64
C ASP A 165 -15.10 1.23 14.44
N ALA A 166 -15.41 2.51 14.26
CA ALA A 166 -16.22 2.98 13.15
C ALA A 166 -15.57 2.65 11.79
N MET A 167 -16.39 2.21 10.84
CA MET A 167 -16.00 1.93 9.46
C MET A 167 -16.36 3.10 8.53
N ASP A 168 -16.22 4.35 9.03
CA ASP A 168 -16.45 5.54 8.24
C ASP A 168 -15.48 5.61 7.05
N LEU A 169 -15.96 6.09 5.91
CA LEU A 169 -15.20 6.20 4.65
C LEU A 169 -14.65 4.84 4.15
N ARG A 170 -15.36 3.75 4.46
CA ARG A 170 -15.04 2.38 4.03
C ARG A 170 -16.28 1.67 3.54
N GLY A 171 -16.13 0.84 2.53
CA GLY A 171 -17.25 0.03 2.06
C GLY A 171 -16.86 -0.94 0.96
N ILE A 172 -17.65 -2.00 0.83
CA ILE A 172 -17.53 -2.97 -0.25
C ILE A 172 -18.71 -2.78 -1.19
N PHE A 173 -18.42 -2.68 -2.49
CA PHE A 173 -19.41 -2.61 -3.55
C PHE A 173 -19.22 -3.76 -4.52
N ARG A 174 -20.30 -4.16 -5.21
CA ARG A 174 -20.22 -5.13 -6.29
C ARG A 174 -20.66 -4.51 -7.61
N THR A 175 -19.90 -4.79 -8.66
CA THR A 175 -20.26 -4.33 -10.00
C THR A 175 -21.56 -4.98 -10.48
N ASP A 176 -22.34 -4.22 -11.25
CA ASP A 176 -23.55 -4.70 -11.94
C ASP A 176 -23.23 -5.67 -13.11
N ALA A 177 -24.26 -6.04 -13.87
CA ALA A 177 -24.14 -6.96 -15.01
C ALA A 177 -23.24 -6.39 -16.14
N GLU A 178 -23.16 -5.08 -16.26
CA GLU A 178 -22.32 -4.33 -17.22
C GLU A 178 -20.94 -4.03 -16.66
N GLY A 179 -20.58 -4.54 -15.47
CA GLY A 179 -19.31 -4.30 -14.81
C GLY A 179 -19.16 -2.89 -14.23
N LYS A 180 -20.27 -2.14 -14.11
CA LYS A 180 -20.24 -0.76 -13.61
C LYS A 180 -20.28 -0.75 -12.10
N PHE A 181 -19.63 0.27 -11.52
CA PHE A 181 -19.73 0.63 -10.11
C PHE A 181 -19.92 2.13 -9.96
N TRP A 182 -20.56 2.55 -8.87
CA TRP A 182 -20.61 3.94 -8.42
C TRP A 182 -20.94 3.97 -6.93
N PHE A 183 -20.40 4.95 -6.24
CA PHE A 183 -20.66 5.20 -4.83
C PHE A 183 -20.45 6.68 -4.49
N ARG A 184 -20.93 7.09 -3.31
CA ARG A 184 -20.73 8.42 -2.76
C ARG A 184 -19.73 8.34 -1.62
N CYS A 185 -18.89 9.38 -1.53
CA CYS A 185 -17.86 9.53 -0.51
C CYS A 185 -17.61 11.04 -0.30
N VAL A 186 -16.51 11.41 0.32
CA VAL A 186 -15.98 12.77 0.26
C VAL A 186 -14.86 12.87 -0.77
N LYS A 187 -14.58 14.07 -1.26
CA LYS A 187 -13.41 14.29 -2.12
C LYS A 187 -12.15 14.06 -1.30
N PRO A 188 -11.24 13.18 -1.74
CA PRO A 188 -9.99 12.96 -1.03
C PRO A 188 -9.17 14.23 -0.89
N VAL A 189 -8.44 14.35 0.21
CA VAL A 189 -7.49 15.43 0.49
C VAL A 189 -6.11 14.85 0.82
N SER A 190 -5.06 15.66 0.63
CA SER A 190 -3.71 15.29 1.05
C SER A 190 -3.63 15.19 2.57
N TYR A 191 -2.91 14.21 3.09
CA TYR A 191 -2.74 14.03 4.52
C TYR A 191 -1.33 13.53 4.85
N PRO A 192 -0.81 13.80 6.06
CA PRO A 192 0.45 13.25 6.51
C PRO A 192 0.29 11.78 6.92
N VAL A 193 1.28 10.93 6.65
CA VAL A 193 1.41 9.66 7.35
C VAL A 193 1.63 9.94 8.86
N PRO A 194 1.37 8.98 9.77
CA PRO A 194 1.59 9.18 11.19
C PRO A 194 3.00 9.68 11.51
N GLU A 195 3.11 10.82 12.23
CA GLU A 195 4.38 11.45 12.58
C GLU A 195 4.77 11.26 14.04
N ASP A 196 3.84 10.80 14.87
CA ASP A 196 4.00 10.62 16.32
C ASP A 196 4.86 9.41 16.70
N GLY A 197 5.04 8.46 15.78
CA GLY A 197 5.83 7.25 15.94
C GLY A 197 7.30 7.36 15.50
N PRO A 198 8.05 6.26 15.61
CA PRO A 198 9.45 6.21 15.20
C PRO A 198 9.67 6.49 13.71
N VAL A 199 8.76 6.06 12.84
CA VAL A 199 8.87 6.31 11.39
C VAL A 199 8.71 7.80 11.05
N GLY A 200 7.78 8.50 11.70
CA GLY A 200 7.64 9.95 11.56
C GLY A 200 8.92 10.70 11.99
N LYS A 201 9.51 10.28 13.11
CA LYS A 201 10.81 10.83 13.57
C LYS A 201 11.94 10.58 12.56
N MET A 202 11.96 9.39 11.94
CA MET A 202 12.92 9.05 10.88
C MET A 202 12.73 9.97 9.65
N LEU A 203 11.51 10.22 9.20
CA LEU A 203 11.23 11.15 8.10
C LEU A 203 11.75 12.54 8.42
N THR A 204 11.44 13.07 9.62
CA THR A 204 11.94 14.36 10.08
C THR A 204 13.46 14.41 10.11
N ALA A 205 14.12 13.40 10.67
CA ALA A 205 15.58 13.33 10.77
C ALA A 205 16.28 13.26 9.40
N THR A 206 15.59 12.75 8.38
CA THR A 206 16.08 12.66 6.99
C THR A 206 15.65 13.85 6.12
N GLY A 207 15.00 14.87 6.71
CA GLY A 207 14.52 16.07 6.00
C GLY A 207 13.37 15.78 5.01
N ARG A 208 12.65 14.66 5.18
CA ARG A 208 11.53 14.28 4.33
C ARG A 208 10.21 14.74 4.95
N HIS A 209 9.29 15.26 4.12
CA HIS A 209 7.94 15.54 4.56
C HIS A 209 7.10 14.23 4.63
N PRO A 210 6.08 14.17 5.50
CA PRO A 210 5.24 12.98 5.69
C PRO A 210 4.04 12.92 4.74
N MET A 211 3.84 13.94 3.88
CA MET A 211 2.61 14.12 3.12
C MET A 211 2.44 13.09 2.01
N ARG A 212 1.20 12.61 1.88
CA ARG A 212 0.71 11.89 0.72
C ARG A 212 -0.25 12.76 -0.10
N PRO A 213 -0.25 12.65 -1.43
CA PRO A 213 -1.25 13.31 -2.27
C PRO A 213 -2.65 12.78 -1.96
N ALA A 214 -3.67 13.57 -2.24
CA ALA A 214 -5.07 13.18 -2.12
C ALA A 214 -5.36 11.93 -2.95
N HIS A 215 -5.92 10.88 -2.33
CA HIS A 215 -6.19 9.61 -3.02
C HIS A 215 -7.31 8.81 -2.36
N LEU A 216 -7.86 7.89 -3.14
CA LEU A 216 -8.83 6.87 -2.73
C LEU A 216 -8.24 5.50 -3.02
N HIS A 217 -8.29 4.60 -2.06
CA HIS A 217 -7.82 3.22 -2.17
C HIS A 217 -8.87 2.28 -2.75
N PHE A 218 -8.40 1.27 -3.47
CA PHE A 218 -9.21 0.17 -3.98
C PHE A 218 -8.49 -1.16 -3.80
N MET A 219 -9.19 -2.16 -3.27
CA MET A 219 -8.83 -3.56 -3.39
C MET A 219 -9.92 -4.26 -4.18
N ILE A 220 -9.60 -4.73 -5.38
CA ILE A 220 -10.58 -5.29 -6.31
C ILE A 220 -10.33 -6.78 -6.48
N THR A 221 -11.35 -7.57 -6.21
CA THR A 221 -11.30 -9.03 -6.34
C THR A 221 -12.42 -9.53 -7.25
N ALA A 222 -12.09 -10.50 -8.11
CA ALA A 222 -13.05 -11.20 -8.94
C ALA A 222 -12.58 -12.63 -9.24
N PRO A 223 -13.48 -13.63 -9.37
CA PRO A 223 -13.10 -15.00 -9.70
C PRO A 223 -12.32 -15.07 -11.02
N GLY A 224 -11.18 -15.74 -11.01
CA GLY A 224 -10.34 -15.89 -12.19
C GLY A 224 -9.37 -14.74 -12.47
N TYR A 225 -9.30 -13.76 -11.60
CA TYR A 225 -8.39 -12.60 -11.70
C TYR A 225 -7.45 -12.49 -10.50
N ASP A 226 -6.29 -11.92 -10.70
CA ASP A 226 -5.40 -11.54 -9.60
C ASP A 226 -6.08 -10.40 -8.81
N CYS A 227 -5.93 -10.38 -7.48
CA CYS A 227 -6.37 -9.25 -6.67
C CYS A 227 -5.60 -8.00 -7.07
N LEU A 228 -6.31 -6.91 -7.34
CA LEU A 228 -5.73 -5.60 -7.66
C LEU A 228 -5.84 -4.71 -6.43
N VAL A 229 -4.70 -4.30 -5.87
CA VAL A 229 -4.61 -3.22 -4.88
C VAL A 229 -4.07 -1.99 -5.58
N THR A 230 -4.81 -0.90 -5.54
CA THR A 230 -4.45 0.33 -6.27
C THR A 230 -5.06 1.58 -5.64
N HIS A 231 -4.72 2.73 -6.18
CA HIS A 231 -5.29 4.03 -5.83
C HIS A 231 -5.85 4.74 -7.07
N ILE A 232 -6.67 5.76 -6.84
CA ILE A 232 -6.80 6.89 -7.77
C ILE A 232 -6.36 8.15 -7.04
N PHE A 233 -5.53 8.95 -7.68
CA PHE A 233 -4.97 10.19 -7.13
C PHE A 233 -5.65 11.40 -7.74
N VAL A 234 -5.88 12.44 -6.92
CA VAL A 234 -6.48 13.69 -7.39
C VAL A 234 -5.47 14.47 -8.22
N LYS A 235 -5.78 14.68 -9.49
CA LYS A 235 -4.95 15.48 -10.40
C LYS A 235 -4.80 16.90 -9.89
N GLY A 236 -3.56 17.42 -9.96
CA GLY A 236 -3.22 18.76 -9.49
C GLY A 236 -2.92 18.85 -7.99
N ASP A 237 -2.94 17.73 -7.26
CA ASP A 237 -2.45 17.71 -5.89
C ASP A 237 -0.95 18.02 -5.86
N LYS A 238 -0.54 18.87 -4.92
CA LYS A 238 0.84 19.39 -4.83
C LYS A 238 1.89 18.34 -4.41
N TYR A 239 1.45 17.19 -3.90
CA TYR A 239 2.33 16.12 -3.43
C TYR A 239 2.43 14.93 -4.41
N LEU A 240 1.87 15.04 -5.63
CA LEU A 240 1.94 13.95 -6.61
C LEU A 240 3.38 13.54 -6.95
N ASP A 241 4.29 14.50 -7.00
CA ASP A 241 5.70 14.26 -7.35
C ASP A 241 6.57 13.96 -6.12
N SER A 242 5.98 13.98 -4.91
CA SER A 242 6.73 13.84 -3.66
C SER A 242 6.03 12.96 -2.62
N ASP A 243 5.16 12.03 -3.06
CA ASP A 243 4.47 11.10 -2.16
C ASP A 243 5.43 10.40 -1.21
N ALA A 244 5.20 10.53 0.10
CA ALA A 244 6.05 9.97 1.14
C ALA A 244 6.26 8.45 1.04
N VAL A 245 5.39 7.74 0.31
CA VAL A 245 5.43 6.27 0.14
C VAL A 245 5.64 5.83 -1.32
N PHE A 246 5.94 6.76 -2.24
CA PHE A 246 6.25 6.47 -3.65
C PHE A 246 5.13 5.75 -4.42
N GLY A 247 3.87 5.90 -3.98
CA GLY A 247 2.74 5.15 -4.53
C GLY A 247 2.17 5.71 -5.83
N VAL A 248 2.53 6.94 -6.22
CA VAL A 248 1.95 7.61 -7.39
C VAL A 248 2.44 6.99 -8.69
N LYS A 249 1.48 6.65 -9.56
CA LYS A 249 1.73 6.28 -10.96
C LYS A 249 0.88 7.18 -11.87
N GLN A 250 1.44 7.64 -12.98
CA GLN A 250 0.77 8.60 -13.86
C GLN A 250 -0.60 8.11 -14.36
N SER A 251 -0.74 6.81 -14.63
CA SER A 251 -2.01 6.22 -15.09
C SER A 251 -3.12 6.24 -14.05
N LEU A 252 -2.77 6.45 -12.77
CA LEU A 252 -3.69 6.49 -11.63
C LEU A 252 -4.07 7.92 -11.22
N VAL A 253 -3.56 8.94 -11.91
CA VAL A 253 -3.89 10.36 -11.67
C VAL A 253 -5.16 10.71 -12.42
N VAL A 254 -6.21 11.10 -11.69
CA VAL A 254 -7.57 11.25 -12.20
C VAL A 254 -8.10 12.67 -12.00
N ASP A 255 -8.80 13.20 -13.00
CA ASP A 255 -9.52 14.46 -12.89
C ASP A 255 -10.74 14.32 -11.97
N PHE A 256 -10.78 15.11 -10.91
CA PHE A 256 -11.97 15.33 -10.09
C PHE A 256 -12.60 16.65 -10.51
N LYS A 257 -13.84 16.63 -11.01
CA LYS A 257 -14.55 17.80 -11.55
C LYS A 257 -15.89 17.97 -10.86
N LYS A 258 -16.35 19.22 -10.69
CA LYS A 258 -17.69 19.48 -10.21
C LYS A 258 -18.74 19.14 -11.28
N ASN A 259 -19.73 18.34 -10.91
CA ASN A 259 -20.88 18.03 -11.74
C ASN A 259 -21.91 19.18 -11.73
N ALA A 260 -23.00 19.05 -12.49
CA ALA A 260 -24.04 20.08 -12.57
C ALA A 260 -24.74 20.37 -11.22
N LYS A 261 -24.61 19.48 -10.23
CA LYS A 261 -25.15 19.66 -8.86
C LYS A 261 -24.15 20.30 -7.92
N GLY A 262 -22.92 20.61 -8.38
CA GLY A 262 -21.85 21.14 -7.55
C GLY A 262 -21.09 20.10 -6.72
N GLU A 263 -21.41 18.81 -6.83
CA GLU A 263 -20.69 17.71 -6.19
C GLU A 263 -19.43 17.38 -7.00
N TRP A 264 -18.36 16.98 -6.34
CA TRP A 264 -17.19 16.43 -7.02
C TRP A 264 -17.51 15.09 -7.67
N GLU A 265 -16.89 14.81 -8.78
CA GLU A 265 -17.07 13.57 -9.51
C GLU A 265 -15.74 13.11 -10.11
N ALA A 266 -15.44 11.82 -9.96
CA ALA A 266 -14.34 11.15 -10.59
C ALA A 266 -14.82 9.90 -11.34
N SER A 267 -14.23 9.65 -12.52
CA SER A 267 -14.50 8.43 -13.28
C SER A 267 -13.20 7.72 -13.61
N TYR A 268 -13.14 6.40 -13.31
CA TYR A 268 -11.98 5.60 -13.63
C TYR A 268 -12.39 4.15 -13.94
N ASP A 269 -11.88 3.59 -15.03
CA ASP A 269 -12.12 2.21 -15.46
C ASP A 269 -10.95 1.32 -15.05
N PHE A 270 -11.22 0.24 -14.34
CA PHE A 270 -10.21 -0.73 -13.92
C PHE A 270 -10.17 -1.91 -14.89
N VAL A 271 -8.94 -2.31 -15.26
CA VAL A 271 -8.70 -3.49 -16.10
C VAL A 271 -7.94 -4.54 -15.30
N LEU A 272 -8.61 -5.66 -14.98
CA LEU A 272 -8.05 -6.72 -14.15
C LEU A 272 -7.16 -7.69 -14.95
N LYS A 273 -6.11 -8.15 -14.29
CA LYS A 273 -5.17 -9.14 -14.78
C LYS A 273 -5.70 -10.55 -14.50
N PRO A 274 -5.85 -11.44 -15.51
CA PRO A 274 -6.24 -12.83 -15.29
C PRO A 274 -5.25 -13.55 -14.37
N SER A 275 -5.76 -14.38 -13.46
CA SER A 275 -4.92 -15.17 -12.55
C SER A 275 -4.08 -16.20 -13.32
N LYS A 276 -2.97 -16.67 -12.70
CA LYS A 276 -2.13 -17.71 -13.30
C LYS A 276 -2.91 -19.02 -13.57
N GLN A 277 -3.90 -19.36 -12.72
CA GLN A 277 -4.75 -20.53 -12.90
C GLN A 277 -5.71 -20.36 -14.09
N ALA A 278 -6.34 -19.20 -14.23
CA ALA A 278 -7.21 -18.90 -15.36
C ALA A 278 -6.47 -18.88 -16.72
N ARG A 279 -5.18 -18.53 -16.72
CA ARG A 279 -4.32 -18.53 -17.93
C ARG A 279 -3.92 -19.93 -18.39
N LYS A 280 -3.93 -20.94 -17.50
CA LYS A 280 -3.66 -22.34 -17.87
C LYS A 280 -4.88 -23.07 -18.42
N ALA A 281 -6.10 -22.51 -18.19
CA ALA A 281 -7.36 -23.09 -18.60
C ALA A 281 -7.94 -22.48 -19.90
N ALA A 282 -7.33 -21.43 -20.44
CA ALA A 282 -7.71 -20.74 -21.69
C ALA A 282 -6.71 -21.00 -22.80
#